data_a503a5ea7f17ebc5bfe6a341509c9b6a
#
_entry.id   a503a5ea7f17ebc5bfe6a341509c9b6a
#
_cell.length_a   1.000
_cell.length_b   1.000
_cell.length_c   1.000
_cell.angle_alpha   90.00
_cell.angle_beta   90.00
_cell.angle_gamma   90.00
#
_symmetry.space_group_name_H-M   'P 1'
#
loop_
_entity.id
_entity.type
_entity.pdbx_description
1 polymer ?
#
loop_
_entity_poly.entity_id
_entity_poly.type
_entity_poly.pdbx_seq_one_letter_code
_entity_poly.pdbx_strand_id
1 'polypeptide(L)'
;EQSRDALAYAMADRCDQLAFLSMSGVAYTHKNNGGLRTVSGSAGHELVDLEFASDVSAPTSDRHLRINGNDLSAGDTTAVTNSDTLGYKHIVNLKAFAKDNYIRGIRGAGNQETFHMFVTPQQMANLKLDTDFIANVRNAGVRGSSNSLFAGTSSLMVDGVMIHEFRHVFNTSGATTGTSGNAGAAGYKWGADADVVGGRALFCGAQALALADIGLPEMVEDTFDYGNQSGISVGKIFGLRKPIYHSDITGDAQDFGVICLDTAQ
;
A
#
# COMPACT_ATOMS: atom_id res chain seq x y z
N GLU A 1 12.27 28.44 -11.72
CA GLU A 1 11.51 27.32 -12.39
C GLU A 1 11.85 25.97 -11.77
N GLN A 2 13.13 25.56 -11.72
CA GLN A 2 13.51 24.23 -11.17
C GLN A 2 13.02 23.98 -9.74
N SER A 3 13.04 25.02 -8.88
CA SER A 3 12.57 24.90 -7.49
C SER A 3 11.05 24.68 -7.42
N ARG A 4 10.29 25.31 -8.27
CA ARG A 4 8.84 25.15 -8.36
C ARG A 4 8.46 23.75 -8.83
N ASP A 5 9.14 23.26 -9.88
CA ASP A 5 8.91 21.90 -10.39
C ASP A 5 9.26 20.83 -9.35
N ALA A 6 10.40 20.99 -8.67
CA ALA A 6 10.81 20.09 -7.59
C ALA A 6 9.78 20.06 -6.44
N LEU A 7 9.22 21.23 -6.08
CA LEU A 7 8.23 21.34 -5.02
C LEU A 7 6.88 20.72 -5.43
N ALA A 8 6.48 20.87 -6.69
CA ALA A 8 5.27 20.24 -7.24
C ALA A 8 5.39 18.71 -7.23
N TYR A 9 6.53 18.17 -7.67
CA TYR A 9 6.79 16.73 -7.59
C TYR A 9 6.81 16.22 -6.14
N ALA A 10 7.43 16.96 -5.22
CA ALA A 10 7.47 16.59 -3.81
C ALA A 10 6.07 16.56 -3.19
N MET A 11 5.19 17.49 -3.57
CA MET A 11 3.80 17.52 -3.11
C MET A 11 3.01 16.31 -3.64
N ALA A 12 3.12 16.00 -4.93
CA ALA A 12 2.46 14.84 -5.51
C ALA A 12 2.93 13.53 -4.86
N ASP A 13 4.24 13.36 -4.72
CA ASP A 13 4.83 12.19 -4.06
C ASP A 13 4.38 12.05 -2.60
N ARG A 14 4.23 13.18 -1.90
CA ARG A 14 3.73 13.20 -0.52
C ARG A 14 2.26 12.78 -0.45
N CYS A 15 1.41 13.25 -1.37
CA CYS A 15 0.02 12.83 -1.43
C CYS A 15 -0.11 11.32 -1.66
N ASP A 16 0.69 10.76 -2.56
CA ASP A 16 0.73 9.32 -2.81
C ASP A 16 1.18 8.54 -1.58
N GLN A 17 2.25 8.98 -0.90
CA GLN A 17 2.72 8.36 0.34
C GLN A 17 1.63 8.29 1.40
N LEU A 18 0.90 9.39 1.61
CA LEU A 18 -0.18 9.47 2.59
C LEU A 18 -1.37 8.57 2.20
N ALA A 19 -1.72 8.53 0.91
CA ALA A 19 -2.80 7.66 0.42
C ALA A 19 -2.50 6.18 0.68
N PHE A 20 -1.27 5.72 0.39
CA PHE A 20 -0.87 4.34 0.64
C PHE A 20 -0.77 4.01 2.14
N LEU A 21 -0.30 4.92 2.98
CA LEU A 21 -0.31 4.73 4.44
C LEU A 21 -1.74 4.63 4.98
N SER A 22 -2.65 5.50 4.53
CA SER A 22 -4.05 5.47 4.94
C SER A 22 -4.75 4.18 4.54
N MET A 23 -4.54 3.69 3.31
CA MET A 23 -5.09 2.41 2.85
C MET A 23 -4.50 1.22 3.60
N SER A 24 -3.19 1.26 3.89
CA SER A 24 -2.50 0.22 4.65
C SER A 24 -2.86 0.22 6.14
N GLY A 25 -3.51 1.29 6.63
CA GLY A 25 -3.82 1.44 8.05
C GLY A 25 -2.59 1.61 8.93
N VAL A 26 -1.56 2.27 8.40
CA VAL A 26 -0.32 2.58 9.10
C VAL A 26 -0.27 4.07 9.41
N ALA A 27 0.03 4.40 10.67
CA ALA A 27 0.07 5.78 11.13
C ALA A 27 1.13 6.61 10.37
N TYR A 28 0.90 7.90 10.20
CA TYR A 28 1.81 8.82 9.51
C TYR A 28 3.15 9.04 10.25
N THR A 29 3.28 8.56 11.46
CA THR A 29 4.56 8.45 12.19
C THR A 29 5.56 7.51 11.52
N HIS A 30 5.09 6.66 10.61
CA HIS A 30 5.93 5.77 9.81
C HIS A 30 6.18 6.35 8.41
N LYS A 31 7.31 5.97 7.85
CA LYS A 31 7.60 6.08 6.41
C LYS A 31 6.98 4.87 5.69
N ASN A 32 6.76 4.97 4.38
CA ASN A 32 6.24 3.86 3.59
C ASN A 32 7.17 2.62 3.56
N ASN A 33 8.44 2.80 3.92
CA ASN A 33 9.40 1.71 4.09
C ASN A 33 9.45 1.11 5.50
N GLY A 34 8.51 1.47 6.38
CA GLY A 34 8.38 0.93 7.73
C GLY A 34 9.27 1.58 8.80
N GLY A 35 10.24 2.41 8.41
CA GLY A 35 11.03 3.17 9.37
C GLY A 35 10.20 4.26 10.04
N LEU A 36 10.52 4.57 11.31
CA LEU A 36 9.89 5.68 12.02
C LEU A 36 10.36 7.02 11.44
N ARG A 37 9.46 7.99 11.38
CA ARG A 37 9.82 9.37 11.12
C ARG A 37 10.46 9.95 12.37
N THR A 38 11.59 10.62 12.20
CA THR A 38 12.26 11.32 13.29
C THR A 38 11.98 12.81 13.16
N VAL A 39 11.69 13.47 14.28
CA VAL A 39 11.57 14.92 14.31
C VAL A 39 12.96 15.52 14.05
N SER A 40 13.10 16.28 12.98
CA SER A 40 14.37 16.90 12.59
C SER A 40 14.35 18.37 12.98
N GLY A 41 14.75 18.64 14.21
CA GLY A 41 15.24 19.96 14.65
C GLY A 41 14.25 21.12 14.76
N SER A 42 13.09 21.09 14.11
CA SER A 42 12.07 22.15 14.18
C SER A 42 10.69 21.53 14.24
N ALA A 43 9.98 21.74 15.34
CA ALA A 43 8.59 21.29 15.50
C ALA A 43 7.70 21.83 14.38
N GLY A 44 6.74 21.03 13.92
CA GLY A 44 5.75 21.40 12.91
C GLY A 44 6.18 21.21 11.44
N HIS A 45 7.39 20.73 11.18
CA HIS A 45 7.87 20.48 9.83
C HIS A 45 7.85 19.00 9.39
N GLU A 46 7.62 18.07 10.32
CA GLU A 46 7.57 16.64 10.06
C GLU A 46 6.12 16.14 10.12
N LEU A 47 5.79 15.11 9.33
CA LEU A 47 4.45 14.50 9.38
C LEU A 47 4.10 13.89 10.74
N VAL A 48 5.11 13.61 11.56
CA VAL A 48 4.92 13.09 12.92
C VAL A 48 4.25 14.11 13.84
N ASP A 49 4.44 15.40 13.55
CA ASP A 49 3.85 16.50 14.33
C ASP A 49 2.41 16.84 13.87
N LEU A 50 1.96 16.22 12.78
CA LEU A 50 0.60 16.42 12.28
C LEU A 50 -0.36 15.49 13.03
N GLU A 51 -1.35 16.05 13.70
CA GLU A 51 -2.41 15.29 14.40
C GLU A 51 -3.41 14.64 13.42
N PHE A 52 -2.94 13.82 12.49
CA PHE A 52 -3.79 13.07 11.57
C PHE A 52 -4.21 11.70 12.12
N ALA A 53 -3.92 11.42 13.38
CA ALA A 53 -4.13 10.11 13.96
C ALA A 53 -5.59 9.62 13.88
N SER A 54 -6.56 10.53 13.79
CA SER A 54 -7.99 10.20 13.65
C SER A 54 -8.39 9.76 12.24
N ASP A 55 -7.60 10.06 11.22
CA ASP A 55 -7.91 9.76 9.82
C ASP A 55 -7.42 8.37 9.40
N VAL A 56 -6.40 7.84 10.09
CA VAL A 56 -5.81 6.53 9.79
C VAL A 56 -6.35 5.49 10.77
N SER A 57 -7.13 4.55 10.26
CA SER A 57 -7.61 3.40 11.00
C SER A 57 -6.84 2.14 10.58
N ALA A 58 -6.50 1.29 11.55
CA ALA A 58 -5.93 -0.03 11.27
C ALA A 58 -6.88 -0.82 10.34
N PRO A 59 -6.38 -1.78 9.56
CA PRO A 59 -7.25 -2.69 8.82
C PRO A 59 -8.16 -3.43 9.81
N THR A 60 -9.43 -3.59 9.44
CA THR A 60 -10.35 -4.38 10.25
C THR A 60 -9.98 -5.86 10.19
N SER A 61 -10.31 -6.63 11.24
CA SER A 61 -9.90 -8.04 11.39
C SER A 61 -10.19 -8.89 10.16
N ASP A 62 -11.39 -8.72 9.58
CA ASP A 62 -11.84 -9.50 8.42
C ASP A 62 -11.26 -9.00 7.08
N ARG A 63 -10.59 -7.87 7.09
CA ARG A 63 -9.93 -7.26 5.93
C ARG A 63 -8.41 -7.23 6.05
N HIS A 64 -7.88 -7.84 7.10
CA HIS A 64 -6.45 -7.99 7.32
C HIS A 64 -6.09 -9.47 7.21
N LEU A 65 -5.35 -9.82 6.19
CA LEU A 65 -4.93 -11.19 5.88
C LEU A 65 -3.41 -11.27 5.81
N ARG A 66 -2.87 -12.44 6.02
CA ARG A 66 -1.48 -12.80 5.75
C ARG A 66 -1.39 -14.08 4.92
N ILE A 67 -0.29 -14.23 4.22
CA ILE A 67 0.07 -15.51 3.60
C ILE A 67 0.54 -16.47 4.69
N ASN A 68 0.11 -17.72 4.58
CA ASN A 68 0.54 -18.83 5.42
C ASN A 68 0.76 -20.06 4.53
N GLY A 69 1.97 -20.19 3.99
CA GLY A 69 2.26 -21.19 3.00
C GLY A 69 1.46 -21.02 1.71
N ASN A 70 0.51 -21.92 1.43
CA ASN A 70 -0.36 -21.84 0.24
C ASN A 70 -1.71 -21.15 0.50
N ASP A 71 -2.03 -20.87 1.75
CA ASP A 71 -3.34 -20.40 2.17
C ASP A 71 -3.31 -18.95 2.67
N LEU A 72 -4.49 -18.36 2.81
CA LEU A 72 -4.69 -17.08 3.46
C LEU A 72 -5.16 -17.29 4.90
N SER A 73 -4.57 -16.58 5.84
CA SER A 73 -4.93 -16.60 7.26
C SER A 73 -5.21 -15.20 7.77
N ALA A 74 -5.80 -15.08 8.95
CA ALA A 74 -6.00 -13.80 9.61
C ALA A 74 -4.68 -13.02 9.75
N GLY A 75 -4.74 -11.71 9.57
CA GLY A 75 -3.57 -10.84 9.58
C GLY A 75 -2.88 -10.82 10.94
N ASP A 76 -1.62 -11.20 10.93
CA ASP A 76 -0.73 -11.15 12.08
C ASP A 76 0.70 -10.96 11.57
N THR A 77 1.25 -9.80 11.80
CA THR A 77 2.59 -9.44 11.34
C THR A 77 3.69 -10.23 12.05
N THR A 78 3.41 -10.74 13.26
CA THR A 78 4.38 -11.54 14.04
C THR A 78 4.50 -12.97 13.54
N ALA A 79 3.49 -13.47 12.83
CA ALA A 79 3.44 -14.82 12.32
C ALA A 79 3.89 -14.95 10.85
N VAL A 80 4.36 -13.87 10.23
CA VAL A 80 4.91 -13.88 8.86
C VAL A 80 6.31 -14.49 8.89
N THR A 81 6.56 -15.42 7.98
CA THR A 81 7.87 -16.07 7.82
C THR A 81 8.49 -15.71 6.46
N ASN A 82 9.80 -15.88 6.31
CA ASN A 82 10.51 -15.59 5.05
C ASN A 82 10.00 -16.40 3.83
N SER A 83 9.29 -17.49 4.06
CA SER A 83 8.68 -18.31 3.01
C SER A 83 7.32 -17.83 2.52
N ASP A 84 6.68 -16.90 3.24
CA ASP A 84 5.33 -16.44 2.95
C ASP A 84 5.33 -15.36 1.84
N THR A 85 5.89 -15.72 0.69
CA THR A 85 6.01 -14.83 -0.48
C THR A 85 4.76 -14.83 -1.35
N LEU A 86 4.52 -13.72 -2.06
CA LEU A 86 3.37 -13.59 -2.95
C LEU A 86 3.50 -14.52 -4.17
N GLY A 87 2.50 -15.38 -4.40
CA GLY A 87 2.41 -16.27 -5.56
C GLY A 87 1.04 -16.21 -6.24
N TYR A 88 0.92 -16.89 -7.38
CA TYR A 88 -0.29 -16.93 -8.21
C TYR A 88 -1.52 -17.42 -7.44
N LYS A 89 -1.39 -18.48 -6.65
CA LYS A 89 -2.47 -19.08 -5.86
C LYS A 89 -3.11 -18.06 -4.90
N HIS A 90 -2.27 -17.24 -4.27
CA HIS A 90 -2.74 -16.26 -3.29
C HIS A 90 -3.63 -15.20 -3.92
N ILE A 91 -3.36 -14.80 -5.18
CA ILE A 91 -4.17 -13.82 -5.91
C ILE A 91 -5.55 -14.40 -6.23
N VAL A 92 -5.60 -15.65 -6.69
CA VAL A 92 -6.86 -16.34 -6.99
C VAL A 92 -7.70 -16.53 -5.73
N ASN A 93 -7.08 -16.98 -4.64
CA ASN A 93 -7.75 -17.16 -3.34
C ASN A 93 -8.23 -15.82 -2.76
N LEU A 94 -7.43 -14.76 -2.90
CA LEU A 94 -7.79 -13.43 -2.43
C LEU A 94 -9.00 -12.85 -3.18
N LYS A 95 -9.08 -13.09 -4.50
CA LYS A 95 -10.25 -12.71 -5.30
C LYS A 95 -11.50 -13.47 -4.86
N ALA A 96 -11.39 -14.78 -4.64
CA ALA A 96 -12.49 -15.59 -4.13
C ALA A 96 -12.97 -15.07 -2.77
N PHE A 97 -12.03 -14.87 -1.84
CA PHE A 97 -12.30 -14.29 -0.53
C PHE A 97 -12.99 -12.92 -0.61
N ALA A 98 -12.51 -12.04 -1.51
CA ALA A 98 -13.11 -10.71 -1.70
C ALA A 98 -14.58 -10.80 -2.16
N LYS A 99 -14.89 -11.73 -3.07
CA LYS A 99 -16.27 -11.93 -3.55
C LYS A 99 -17.17 -12.55 -2.49
N ASP A 100 -16.68 -13.52 -1.74
CA ASP A 100 -17.42 -14.16 -0.65
C ASP A 100 -17.73 -13.15 0.48
N ASN A 101 -16.88 -12.16 0.67
CA ASN A 101 -17.04 -11.09 1.65
C ASN A 101 -17.65 -9.80 1.06
N TYR A 102 -18.34 -9.88 -0.06
CA TYR A 102 -19.12 -8.80 -0.68
C TYR A 102 -18.32 -7.55 -1.06
N ILE A 103 -17.02 -7.66 -1.29
CA ILE A 103 -16.24 -6.56 -1.86
C ILE A 103 -16.61 -6.42 -3.33
N ARG A 104 -17.11 -5.24 -3.70
CA ARG A 104 -17.50 -4.94 -5.07
C ARG A 104 -16.28 -4.62 -5.91
N GLY A 105 -16.16 -5.29 -7.06
CA GLY A 105 -15.19 -4.92 -8.09
C GLY A 105 -15.60 -3.65 -8.83
N ILE A 106 -14.66 -3.08 -9.54
CA ILE A 106 -14.92 -1.97 -10.47
C ILE A 106 -15.55 -2.58 -11.72
N ARG A 107 -16.74 -2.09 -12.09
CA ARG A 107 -17.46 -2.59 -13.26
C ARG A 107 -16.97 -1.90 -14.51
N GLY A 108 -16.48 -2.70 -15.44
CA GLY A 108 -16.09 -2.27 -16.79
C GLY A 108 -17.16 -2.54 -17.84
N ALA A 109 -16.80 -2.36 -19.10
CA ALA A 109 -17.66 -2.69 -20.23
C ALA A 109 -18.01 -4.19 -20.21
N GLY A 110 -19.27 -4.52 -20.52
CA GLY A 110 -19.75 -5.91 -20.51
C GLY A 110 -20.03 -6.47 -19.13
N ASN A 111 -20.21 -5.65 -18.11
CA ASN A 111 -20.50 -6.07 -16.73
C ASN A 111 -19.40 -6.95 -16.11
N GLN A 112 -18.17 -6.87 -16.62
CA GLN A 112 -17.01 -7.53 -16.02
C GLN A 112 -16.57 -6.78 -14.76
N GLU A 113 -16.36 -7.51 -13.68
CA GLU A 113 -15.80 -6.97 -12.46
C GLU A 113 -14.29 -7.14 -12.46
N THR A 114 -13.58 -6.05 -12.28
CA THR A 114 -12.12 -6.01 -12.14
C THR A 114 -11.75 -5.48 -10.77
N PHE A 115 -10.65 -6.00 -10.22
CA PHE A 115 -10.06 -5.53 -8.98
C PHE A 115 -8.67 -4.97 -9.26
N HIS A 116 -8.20 -4.07 -8.42
CA HIS A 116 -6.85 -3.54 -8.49
C HIS A 116 -6.06 -3.98 -7.28
N MET A 117 -4.85 -4.46 -7.49
CA MET A 117 -3.94 -4.86 -6.42
C MET A 117 -2.65 -4.05 -6.54
N PHE A 118 -2.28 -3.37 -5.46
CA PHE A 118 -1.02 -2.63 -5.39
C PHE A 118 -0.01 -3.43 -4.58
N VAL A 119 1.15 -3.66 -5.17
CA VAL A 119 2.22 -4.46 -4.58
C VAL A 119 3.54 -3.70 -4.62
N THR A 120 4.45 -4.05 -3.72
CA THR A 120 5.81 -3.53 -3.77
C THR A 120 6.58 -4.15 -4.94
N PRO A 121 7.67 -3.50 -5.40
CA PRO A 121 8.52 -4.07 -6.45
C PRO A 121 9.04 -5.46 -6.12
N GLN A 122 9.36 -5.73 -4.85
CA GLN A 122 9.85 -7.04 -4.44
C GLN A 122 8.75 -8.12 -4.46
N GLN A 123 7.52 -7.78 -4.02
CA GLN A 123 6.38 -8.68 -4.14
C GLN A 123 6.05 -9.00 -5.61
N MET A 124 6.16 -8.02 -6.50
CA MET A 124 6.00 -8.23 -7.94
C MET A 124 7.10 -9.15 -8.50
N ALA A 125 8.34 -9.00 -8.03
CA ALA A 125 9.44 -9.88 -8.41
C ALA A 125 9.18 -11.32 -7.95
N ASN A 126 8.75 -11.52 -6.70
CA ASN A 126 8.41 -12.84 -6.16
C ASN A 126 7.27 -13.50 -6.96
N LEU A 127 6.24 -12.76 -7.32
CA LEU A 127 5.17 -13.24 -8.18
C LEU A 127 5.68 -13.68 -9.57
N LYS A 128 6.55 -12.89 -10.20
CA LYS A 128 7.13 -13.22 -11.50
C LYS A 128 8.07 -14.43 -11.46
N LEU A 129 8.64 -14.73 -10.29
CA LEU A 129 9.50 -15.90 -10.05
C LEU A 129 8.73 -17.14 -9.56
N ASP A 130 7.45 -16.99 -9.26
CA ASP A 130 6.60 -18.10 -8.84
C ASP A 130 6.45 -19.14 -9.95
N THR A 131 6.67 -20.41 -9.61
CA THR A 131 6.66 -21.54 -10.56
C THR A 131 5.31 -21.73 -11.23
N ASP A 132 4.21 -21.57 -10.50
CA ASP A 132 2.86 -21.69 -11.03
C ASP A 132 2.53 -20.54 -11.99
N PHE A 133 2.96 -19.33 -11.67
CA PHE A 133 2.82 -18.18 -12.56
C PHE A 133 3.62 -18.38 -13.87
N ILE A 134 4.87 -18.77 -13.77
CA ILE A 134 5.72 -19.05 -14.94
C ILE A 134 5.13 -20.15 -15.82
N ALA A 135 4.64 -21.23 -15.22
CA ALA A 135 4.02 -22.33 -15.95
C ALA A 135 2.76 -21.87 -16.72
N ASN A 136 1.89 -21.11 -16.08
CA ASN A 136 0.69 -20.56 -16.71
C ASN A 136 1.02 -19.60 -17.87
N VAL A 137 1.99 -18.73 -17.69
CA VAL A 137 2.41 -17.78 -18.74
C VAL A 137 3.07 -18.51 -19.91
N ARG A 138 3.86 -19.55 -19.68
CA ARG A 138 4.46 -20.39 -20.73
C ARG A 138 3.40 -21.14 -21.55
N ASN A 139 2.35 -21.64 -20.88
CA ASN A 139 1.35 -22.48 -21.53
C ASN A 139 0.25 -21.65 -22.23
N ALA A 140 -0.13 -20.51 -21.70
CA ALA A 140 -1.24 -19.67 -22.18
C ALA A 140 -0.80 -18.37 -22.85
N GLY A 141 0.44 -17.95 -22.65
CA GLY A 141 0.92 -16.67 -23.12
C GLY A 141 1.30 -16.63 -24.60
N VAL A 142 1.14 -15.47 -25.21
CA VAL A 142 1.65 -15.18 -26.55
C VAL A 142 3.19 -15.27 -26.55
N ARG A 143 3.77 -15.83 -27.62
CA ARG A 143 5.21 -15.91 -27.76
C ARG A 143 5.80 -14.57 -28.25
N GLY A 144 6.97 -14.22 -27.75
CA GLY A 144 7.71 -13.01 -28.18
C GLY A 144 7.56 -11.82 -27.23
N SER A 145 7.83 -10.63 -27.73
CA SER A 145 7.85 -9.38 -26.95
C SER A 145 6.49 -8.98 -26.33
N SER A 146 5.40 -9.52 -26.84
CA SER A 146 4.05 -9.31 -26.27
C SER A 146 3.76 -10.21 -25.06
N ASN A 147 4.66 -11.12 -24.68
CA ASN A 147 4.51 -11.95 -23.50
C ASN A 147 4.77 -11.09 -22.25
N SER A 148 3.91 -11.22 -21.25
CA SER A 148 4.01 -10.45 -20.00
C SER A 148 5.34 -10.65 -19.23
N LEU A 149 6.03 -11.77 -19.45
CA LEU A 149 7.38 -11.99 -18.90
C LEU A 149 8.44 -11.07 -19.51
N PHE A 150 8.27 -10.67 -20.76
CA PHE A 150 9.25 -9.88 -21.52
C PHE A 150 8.81 -8.43 -21.78
N ALA A 151 7.54 -8.13 -21.55
CA ALA A 151 6.97 -6.82 -21.88
C ALA A 151 7.44 -5.67 -20.98
N GLY A 152 8.11 -5.98 -19.85
CA GLY A 152 8.65 -4.96 -18.94
C GLY A 152 7.61 -4.01 -18.34
N THR A 153 6.33 -4.41 -18.28
CA THR A 153 5.25 -3.59 -17.76
C THR A 153 5.21 -3.59 -16.23
N SER A 154 4.94 -2.45 -15.64
CA SER A 154 4.71 -2.29 -14.19
C SER A 154 3.32 -2.76 -13.74
N SER A 155 2.46 -3.18 -14.66
CA SER A 155 1.13 -3.73 -14.38
C SER A 155 0.94 -5.07 -15.04
N LEU A 156 0.29 -5.98 -14.35
CA LEU A 156 0.01 -7.35 -14.76
C LEU A 156 -1.46 -7.69 -14.49
N MET A 157 -2.12 -8.39 -15.40
CA MET A 157 -3.50 -8.84 -15.18
C MET A 157 -3.53 -10.34 -14.92
N VAL A 158 -4.06 -10.73 -13.78
CA VAL A 158 -4.23 -12.12 -13.35
C VAL A 158 -5.66 -12.34 -12.92
N ASP A 159 -6.38 -13.23 -13.56
CA ASP A 159 -7.77 -13.61 -13.23
C ASP A 159 -8.72 -12.41 -12.96
N GLY A 160 -8.62 -11.35 -13.76
CA GLY A 160 -9.43 -10.13 -13.58
C GLY A 160 -8.97 -9.22 -12.43
N VAL A 161 -7.82 -9.50 -11.84
CA VAL A 161 -7.12 -8.62 -10.90
C VAL A 161 -5.99 -7.92 -11.63
N MET A 162 -6.03 -6.60 -11.69
CA MET A 162 -4.96 -5.79 -12.25
C MET A 162 -3.96 -5.47 -11.15
N ILE A 163 -2.75 -6.00 -11.28
CA ILE A 163 -1.68 -5.86 -10.29
C ILE A 163 -0.79 -4.72 -10.72
N HIS A 164 -0.60 -3.74 -9.85
CA HIS A 164 0.25 -2.58 -10.07
C HIS A 164 1.45 -2.62 -9.13
N GLU A 165 2.63 -2.49 -9.72
CA GLU A 165 3.87 -2.29 -8.97
C GLU A 165 4.02 -0.82 -8.62
N PHE A 166 4.11 -0.51 -7.32
CA PHE A 166 4.29 0.86 -6.87
C PHE A 166 5.18 0.94 -5.62
N ARG A 167 6.16 1.85 -5.66
CA ARG A 167 7.19 1.95 -4.61
C ARG A 167 6.69 2.45 -3.25
N HIS A 168 5.55 3.16 -3.21
CA HIS A 168 4.99 3.70 -1.98
C HIS A 168 4.04 2.75 -1.25
N VAL A 169 3.84 1.55 -1.77
CA VAL A 169 3.17 0.48 -1.02
C VAL A 169 3.97 0.17 0.24
N PHE A 170 3.28 0.05 1.37
CA PHE A 170 3.92 -0.11 2.67
C PHE A 170 4.73 -1.41 2.74
N ASN A 171 5.96 -1.29 3.23
CA ASN A 171 6.85 -2.41 3.50
C ASN A 171 7.74 -2.12 4.73
N THR A 172 8.52 -3.08 5.17
CA THR A 172 9.40 -2.93 6.34
C THR A 172 10.89 -2.97 5.99
N SER A 173 11.27 -2.65 4.74
CA SER A 173 12.67 -2.68 4.32
C SER A 173 13.56 -1.67 5.06
N GLY A 174 13.00 -0.54 5.46
CA GLY A 174 13.68 0.51 6.25
C GLY A 174 13.43 0.42 7.75
N ALA A 175 12.69 -0.60 8.21
CA ALA A 175 12.46 -0.83 9.62
C ALA A 175 13.67 -1.48 10.30
N THR A 176 13.77 -1.31 11.62
CA THR A 176 14.86 -1.88 12.42
C THR A 176 14.72 -3.40 12.54
N THR A 177 15.82 -4.12 12.40
CA THR A 177 15.85 -5.55 12.75
C THR A 177 15.90 -5.67 14.27
N GLY A 178 14.97 -6.43 14.83
CA GLY A 178 14.82 -6.63 16.26
C GLY A 178 15.18 -8.02 16.75
N THR A 179 14.52 -8.41 17.80
CA THR A 179 14.53 -9.75 18.40
C THR A 179 13.08 -10.13 18.75
N SER A 180 12.84 -11.33 19.27
CA SER A 180 11.52 -11.80 19.66
C SER A 180 10.77 -10.85 20.61
N GLY A 181 11.47 -10.07 21.44
CA GLY A 181 10.86 -9.04 22.29
C GLY A 181 10.34 -7.81 21.53
N ASN A 182 10.71 -7.66 20.26
CA ASN A 182 10.27 -6.55 19.40
C ASN A 182 9.21 -6.97 18.38
N ALA A 183 8.76 -8.23 18.41
CA ALA A 183 7.77 -8.74 17.48
C ALA A 183 6.47 -7.90 17.52
N GLY A 184 6.02 -7.42 16.38
CA GLY A 184 4.84 -6.56 16.25
C GLY A 184 4.99 -5.12 16.74
N ALA A 185 6.17 -4.73 17.23
CA ALA A 185 6.41 -3.36 17.66
C ALA A 185 6.58 -2.40 16.46
N ALA A 186 6.15 -1.15 16.66
CA ALA A 186 6.24 -0.11 15.63
C ALA A 186 7.71 0.19 15.26
N GLY A 187 7.97 0.31 13.96
CA GLY A 187 9.31 0.61 13.43
C GLY A 187 10.25 -0.59 13.36
N TYR A 188 9.78 -1.78 13.73
CA TYR A 188 10.54 -3.04 13.58
C TYR A 188 10.02 -3.85 12.40
N LYS A 189 10.87 -4.74 11.90
CA LYS A 189 10.51 -5.74 10.88
C LYS A 189 9.48 -6.73 11.42
N TRP A 190 8.90 -7.53 10.56
CA TRP A 190 7.91 -8.52 10.91
C TRP A 190 8.51 -9.88 11.32
N GLY A 191 7.64 -10.84 11.62
CA GLY A 191 8.05 -12.16 12.08
C GLY A 191 8.20 -12.25 13.60
N ALA A 192 8.36 -13.47 14.10
CA ALA A 192 8.49 -13.77 15.53
C ALA A 192 9.75 -13.15 16.15
N ASP A 193 10.81 -12.99 15.37
CA ASP A 193 12.09 -12.40 15.81
C ASP A 193 12.30 -10.98 15.24
N ALA A 194 11.27 -10.36 14.67
CA ALA A 194 11.32 -9.03 14.08
C ALA A 194 12.47 -8.85 13.06
N ASP A 195 12.71 -9.86 12.25
CA ASP A 195 13.81 -9.93 11.27
C ASP A 195 13.33 -10.10 9.82
N VAL A 196 12.06 -10.43 9.61
CA VAL A 196 11.46 -10.63 8.30
C VAL A 196 11.12 -9.30 7.64
N VAL A 197 11.65 -9.06 6.45
CA VAL A 197 11.22 -7.92 5.63
C VAL A 197 9.86 -8.25 5.03
N GLY A 198 8.84 -7.55 5.49
CA GLY A 198 7.47 -7.74 5.03
C GLY A 198 6.99 -6.60 4.13
N GLY A 199 5.93 -6.87 3.38
CA GLY A 199 5.21 -5.90 2.58
C GLY A 199 3.71 -6.12 2.68
N ARG A 200 2.96 -5.02 2.74
CA ARG A 200 1.50 -5.03 2.80
C ARG A 200 0.91 -4.72 1.45
N ALA A 201 0.59 -5.75 0.68
CA ALA A 201 -0.14 -5.58 -0.56
C ALA A 201 -1.58 -5.12 -0.29
N LEU A 202 -2.09 -4.23 -1.15
CA LEU A 202 -3.43 -3.67 -1.05
C LEU A 202 -4.29 -4.21 -2.18
N PHE A 203 -5.31 -4.98 -1.83
CA PHE A 203 -6.31 -5.42 -2.79
C PHE A 203 -7.51 -4.49 -2.70
N CYS A 204 -7.78 -3.77 -3.78
CA CYS A 204 -8.75 -2.70 -3.84
C CYS A 204 -9.90 -3.05 -4.78
N GLY A 205 -11.11 -2.95 -4.27
CA GLY A 205 -12.33 -2.91 -5.04
C GLY A 205 -12.82 -1.48 -5.29
N ALA A 206 -14.09 -1.34 -5.56
CA ALA A 206 -14.73 -0.03 -5.65
C ALA A 206 -14.75 0.67 -4.28
N GLN A 207 -14.55 1.99 -4.28
CA GLN A 207 -14.59 2.83 -3.06
C GLN A 207 -13.55 2.42 -1.99
N ALA A 208 -12.35 2.10 -2.43
CA ALA A 208 -11.26 1.70 -1.54
C ALA A 208 -10.76 2.84 -0.63
N LEU A 209 -10.75 4.07 -1.12
CA LEU A 209 -10.30 5.25 -0.40
C LEU A 209 -11.21 6.44 -0.75
N ALA A 210 -11.59 7.20 0.26
CA ALA A 210 -12.27 8.49 0.11
C ALA A 210 -11.24 9.61 0.23
N LEU A 211 -11.28 10.55 -0.73
CA LEU A 211 -10.49 11.77 -0.73
C LEU A 211 -11.43 12.96 -0.54
N ALA A 212 -11.22 13.74 0.50
CA ALA A 212 -11.82 15.06 0.68
C ALA A 212 -10.79 16.12 0.26
N ASP A 213 -11.07 16.84 -0.81
CA ASP A 213 -10.20 17.89 -1.34
C ASP A 213 -10.89 19.25 -1.16
N ILE A 214 -10.27 20.16 -0.39
CA ILE A 214 -10.88 21.45 -0.04
C ILE A 214 -10.48 22.56 -1.03
N GLY A 215 -9.45 22.33 -1.84
CA GLY A 215 -9.05 23.35 -2.81
C GLY A 215 -7.78 23.02 -3.58
N LEU A 216 -7.46 23.89 -4.52
CA LEU A 216 -6.23 23.79 -5.29
C LEU A 216 -5.01 24.04 -4.39
N PRO A 217 -3.86 23.46 -4.72
CA PRO A 217 -2.61 23.79 -4.04
C PRO A 217 -2.33 25.30 -4.10
N GLU A 218 -2.04 25.90 -2.97
CA GLU A 218 -1.65 27.30 -2.86
C GLU A 218 -0.14 27.41 -2.88
N MET A 219 0.41 28.22 -3.77
CA MET A 219 1.82 28.49 -3.85
C MET A 219 2.06 29.94 -3.39
N VAL A 220 2.91 30.10 -2.38
CA VAL A 220 3.31 31.39 -1.84
C VAL A 220 4.80 31.58 -2.07
N GLU A 221 5.16 32.74 -2.64
CA GLU A 221 6.53 33.20 -2.81
C GLU A 221 6.75 34.42 -1.92
N ASP A 222 7.81 34.40 -1.14
CA ASP A 222 8.19 35.52 -0.30
C ASP A 222 9.70 35.75 -0.31
N THR A 223 10.11 36.97 -0.02
CA THR A 223 11.52 37.34 0.03
C THR A 223 11.88 37.78 1.44
N PHE A 224 12.93 37.20 1.98
CA PHE A 224 13.44 37.46 3.32
C PHE A 224 14.79 38.21 3.25
N ASP A 225 15.22 38.76 4.37
CA ASP A 225 16.52 39.38 4.52
C ASP A 225 16.80 40.47 3.47
N TYR A 226 15.93 41.50 3.39
CA TYR A 226 16.05 42.62 2.46
C TYR A 226 16.16 42.19 0.95
N GLY A 227 15.54 41.06 0.61
CA GLY A 227 15.58 40.54 -0.76
C GLY A 227 16.76 39.61 -1.09
N ASN A 228 17.59 39.28 -0.11
CA ASN A 228 18.73 38.39 -0.29
C ASN A 228 18.30 36.90 -0.37
N GLN A 229 17.20 36.53 0.27
CA GLN A 229 16.71 35.15 0.29
C GLN A 229 15.29 35.12 -0.28
N SER A 230 15.08 34.26 -1.28
CA SER A 230 13.74 33.93 -1.80
C SER A 230 13.27 32.60 -1.25
N GLY A 231 12.05 32.58 -0.70
CA GLY A 231 11.39 31.37 -0.23
C GLY A 231 10.17 31.05 -1.09
N ILE A 232 9.94 29.76 -1.32
CA ILE A 232 8.75 29.26 -2.00
C ILE A 232 8.11 28.19 -1.10
N SER A 233 6.83 28.32 -0.83
CA SER A 233 6.05 27.29 -0.11
C SER A 233 4.88 26.82 -0.93
N VAL A 234 4.51 25.58 -0.78
CA VAL A 234 3.31 24.97 -1.36
C VAL A 234 2.50 24.33 -0.25
N GLY A 235 1.22 24.70 -0.16
CA GLY A 235 0.27 24.16 0.80
C GLY A 235 -0.95 23.55 0.11
N LYS A 236 -1.50 22.48 0.68
CA LYS A 236 -2.77 21.90 0.26
C LYS A 236 -3.49 21.32 1.48
N ILE A 237 -4.80 21.51 1.53
CA ILE A 237 -5.66 20.95 2.58
C ILE A 237 -6.48 19.82 1.95
N PHE A 238 -6.31 18.62 2.43
CA PHE A 238 -7.07 17.44 2.02
C PHE A 238 -7.14 16.41 3.16
N GLY A 239 -8.12 15.52 3.09
CA GLY A 239 -8.27 14.41 4.03
C GLY A 239 -8.41 13.10 3.27
N LEU A 240 -7.88 12.02 3.86
CA LEU A 240 -7.93 10.68 3.31
C LEU A 240 -8.53 9.74 4.34
N ARG A 241 -9.53 8.95 3.95
CA ARG A 241 -10.15 7.98 4.86
C ARG A 241 -10.61 6.73 4.12
N LYS A 242 -10.41 5.56 4.73
CA LYS A 242 -11.04 4.32 4.28
C LYS A 242 -12.53 4.35 4.65
N PRO A 243 -13.47 4.10 3.71
CA PRO A 243 -14.87 3.90 4.04
C PRO A 243 -15.04 2.62 4.87
N ILE A 244 -15.90 2.69 5.88
CA ILE A 244 -16.25 1.58 6.77
C ILE A 244 -17.76 1.34 6.66
N TYR A 245 -18.19 0.09 6.70
CA TYR A 245 -19.59 -0.30 6.76
C TYR A 245 -19.80 -1.34 7.86
N HIS A 246 -21.01 -1.42 8.37
CA HIS A 246 -21.43 -2.52 9.24
C HIS A 246 -21.89 -3.70 8.40
N SER A 247 -21.30 -4.86 8.63
CA SER A 247 -21.68 -6.09 7.98
C SER A 247 -22.84 -6.75 8.72
N ASP A 248 -23.94 -7.02 8.01
CA ASP A 248 -25.07 -7.78 8.56
C ASP A 248 -24.72 -9.25 8.83
N ILE A 249 -23.62 -9.73 8.30
CA ILE A 249 -23.17 -11.13 8.44
C ILE A 249 -22.36 -11.31 9.73
N THR A 250 -21.39 -10.42 9.94
CA THR A 250 -20.51 -10.49 11.13
C THR A 250 -20.97 -9.60 12.27
N GLY A 251 -21.80 -8.59 11.99
CA GLY A 251 -22.22 -7.58 12.95
C GLY A 251 -21.16 -6.53 13.27
N ASP A 252 -19.96 -6.63 12.68
CA ASP A 252 -18.83 -5.78 12.95
C ASP A 252 -18.59 -4.75 11.84
N ALA A 253 -17.90 -3.67 12.20
CA ALA A 253 -17.46 -2.66 11.26
C ALA A 253 -16.29 -3.20 10.41
N GLN A 254 -16.42 -3.11 9.09
CA GLN A 254 -15.42 -3.60 8.14
C GLN A 254 -15.00 -2.54 7.13
N ASP A 255 -13.75 -2.58 6.68
CA ASP A 255 -13.28 -1.76 5.56
C ASP A 255 -14.07 -2.12 4.29
N PHE A 256 -14.60 -1.11 3.59
CA PHE A 256 -15.56 -1.32 2.51
C PHE A 256 -14.94 -1.94 1.27
N GLY A 257 -13.82 -1.44 0.82
CA GLY A 257 -13.25 -1.81 -0.48
C GLY A 257 -11.75 -2.16 -0.46
N VAL A 258 -11.14 -2.35 0.71
CA VAL A 258 -9.71 -2.66 0.82
C VAL A 258 -9.51 -3.93 1.64
N ILE A 259 -8.66 -4.82 1.14
CA ILE A 259 -8.05 -5.92 1.91
C ILE A 259 -6.56 -5.67 1.97
N CYS A 260 -6.00 -5.73 3.16
CA CYS A 260 -4.57 -5.70 3.41
C CYS A 260 -4.03 -7.13 3.45
N LEU A 261 -3.07 -7.46 2.60
CA LEU A 261 -2.41 -8.76 2.56
C LEU A 261 -0.94 -8.62 2.95
N ASP A 262 -0.58 -9.17 4.08
CA ASP A 262 0.79 -9.18 4.59
C ASP A 262 1.56 -10.38 4.02
N THR A 263 2.75 -10.11 3.46
CA THR A 263 3.63 -11.09 2.83
C THR A 263 5.08 -10.84 3.21
N ALA A 264 5.94 -11.82 3.11
CA ALA A 264 7.38 -11.62 3.06
C ALA A 264 7.82 -11.07 1.69
N GLN A 265 8.98 -10.38 1.70
CA GLN A 265 9.60 -9.80 0.50
C GLN A 265 10.93 -10.47 0.17
#